data_2ea2fd44ded59b10a89db9067826d54f
#
_entry.id   2ea2fd44ded59b10a89db9067826d54f
#
_cell.length_a   1.000
_cell.length_b   1.000
_cell.length_c   1.000
_cell.angle_alpha   90.00
_cell.angle_beta   90.00
_cell.angle_gamma   90.00
#
_symmetry.space_group_name_H-M   'P 1'
#
loop_
_entity.id
_entity.type
_entity.pdbx_description
1 polymer ?
#
loop_
_entity_poly.entity_id
_entity_poly.type
_entity_poly.pdbx_seq_one_letter_code
_entity_poly.pdbx_strand_id
1 'polypeptide(L)'
;ESRRSGQGAYEVWKSTGRSLATWQAETQAADRPLATAQPLILQANKDWLSARIERRVDLMLEQGALAEAEANLTDWSPDKPSSKAIGAPELIAHLKGEISLKEARSRAIIASRQYAKRQRTWFRARMGSWHGIPLG
;
A
#
# COMPACT_ATOMS: atom_id res chain seq x y z
N GLU A 1 -5.57 -0.72 20.00
CA GLU A 1 -6.41 -1.42 18.99
C GLU A 1 -7.41 -0.46 18.38
N SER A 2 -7.38 -0.38 17.09
CA SER A 2 -8.06 0.67 16.33
C SER A 2 -9.58 0.44 16.31
N ARG A 3 -10.37 1.52 16.44
CA ARG A 3 -11.85 1.53 16.25
C ARG A 3 -12.27 0.82 14.95
N ARG A 4 -11.43 0.81 13.90
CA ARG A 4 -11.68 0.12 12.62
C ARG A 4 -11.68 -1.40 12.75
N SER A 5 -10.89 -2.01 13.63
CA SER A 5 -10.88 -3.47 13.80
C SER A 5 -12.16 -3.95 14.53
N GLY A 6 -12.67 -3.15 15.47
CA GLY A 6 -13.94 -3.45 16.15
C GLY A 6 -15.15 -3.34 15.21
N GLN A 7 -15.17 -2.33 14.32
CA GLN A 7 -16.25 -2.17 13.35
C GLN A 7 -16.29 -3.33 12.35
N GLY A 8 -15.15 -3.75 11.78
CA GLY A 8 -15.10 -4.89 10.86
C GLY A 8 -15.57 -6.21 11.53
N ALA A 9 -15.17 -6.44 12.79
CA ALA A 9 -15.64 -7.61 13.55
C ALA A 9 -17.16 -7.59 13.78
N TYR A 10 -17.72 -6.40 14.06
CA TYR A 10 -19.17 -6.22 14.22
C TYR A 10 -19.93 -6.44 12.91
N GLU A 11 -19.43 -5.93 11.79
CA GLU A 11 -20.02 -6.11 10.47
C GLU A 11 -20.05 -7.59 10.07
N VAL A 12 -18.97 -8.34 10.32
CA VAL A 12 -18.92 -9.78 10.10
C VAL A 12 -19.96 -10.51 10.96
N TRP A 13 -20.04 -10.18 12.25
CA TRP A 13 -21.04 -10.79 13.14
C TRP A 13 -22.46 -10.46 12.70
N LYS A 14 -22.74 -9.22 12.36
CA LYS A 14 -24.08 -8.77 11.92
C LYS A 14 -24.53 -9.44 10.62
N SER A 15 -23.62 -9.66 9.67
CA SER A 15 -23.94 -10.25 8.37
C SER A 15 -24.02 -11.78 8.39
N THR A 16 -23.28 -12.45 9.29
CA THR A 16 -23.13 -13.91 9.30
C THR A 16 -23.68 -14.60 10.54
N GLY A 17 -24.01 -13.85 11.59
CA GLY A 17 -24.39 -14.39 12.91
C GLY A 17 -23.23 -15.03 13.67
N ARG A 18 -22.00 -15.02 13.13
CA ARG A 18 -20.80 -15.66 13.71
C ARG A 18 -19.70 -14.64 13.96
N SER A 19 -19.00 -14.79 15.09
CA SER A 19 -17.91 -13.87 15.42
C SER A 19 -16.72 -14.04 14.48
N LEU A 20 -15.96 -12.94 14.26
CA LEU A 20 -14.71 -12.99 13.51
C LEU A 20 -13.71 -13.98 14.14
N ALA A 21 -13.67 -14.08 15.46
CA ALA A 21 -12.82 -15.04 16.18
C ALA A 21 -13.16 -16.50 15.83
N THR A 22 -14.48 -16.82 15.72
CA THR A 22 -14.93 -18.15 15.30
C THR A 22 -14.46 -18.47 13.89
N TRP A 23 -14.61 -17.52 12.95
CA TRP A 23 -14.12 -17.70 11.58
C TRP A 23 -12.60 -17.92 11.53
N GLN A 24 -11.85 -17.17 12.34
CA GLN A 24 -10.39 -17.31 12.41
C GLN A 24 -9.95 -18.66 13.00
N ALA A 25 -10.67 -19.16 14.01
CA ALA A 25 -10.38 -20.46 14.62
C ALA A 25 -10.65 -21.64 13.67
N GLU A 26 -11.62 -21.50 12.75
CA GLU A 26 -11.98 -22.50 11.76
C GLU A 26 -11.23 -22.33 10.43
N THR A 27 -10.30 -21.35 10.34
CA THR A 27 -9.47 -21.18 9.13
C THR A 27 -8.67 -22.44 8.87
N GLN A 28 -8.84 -23.02 7.69
CA GLN A 28 -8.11 -24.21 7.28
C GLN A 28 -6.60 -23.96 7.30
N ALA A 29 -5.83 -25.03 7.53
CA ALA A 29 -4.38 -24.96 7.40
C ALA A 29 -3.99 -24.44 6.02
N ALA A 30 -2.88 -23.70 5.94
CA ALA A 30 -2.37 -23.19 4.68
C ALA A 30 -2.13 -24.34 3.69
N ASP A 31 -2.57 -24.16 2.44
CA ASP A 31 -2.35 -25.14 1.35
C ASP A 31 -0.87 -25.52 1.18
N ARG A 32 -0.01 -24.57 1.50
CA ARG A 32 1.46 -24.75 1.52
C ARG A 32 2.02 -24.32 2.87
N PRO A 33 2.24 -25.28 3.78
CA PRO A 33 2.86 -24.98 5.08
C PRO A 33 4.26 -24.40 4.90
N LEU A 34 4.63 -23.45 5.75
CA LEU A 34 5.96 -22.83 5.69
C LEU A 34 7.11 -23.85 5.78
N ALA A 35 6.89 -24.97 6.48
CA ALA A 35 7.87 -26.06 6.58
C ALA A 35 8.20 -26.73 5.23
N THR A 36 7.31 -26.63 4.24
CA THR A 36 7.50 -27.19 2.89
C THR A 36 7.88 -26.14 1.84
N ALA A 37 8.16 -24.91 2.28
CA ALA A 37 8.49 -23.77 1.42
C ALA A 37 9.87 -23.21 1.80
N GLN A 38 10.52 -22.58 0.83
CA GLN A 38 11.72 -21.79 1.09
C GLN A 38 11.35 -20.31 1.18
N PRO A 39 11.22 -19.76 2.41
CA PRO A 39 10.78 -18.38 2.60
C PRO A 39 11.94 -17.41 2.33
N LEU A 40 11.74 -16.50 1.40
CA LEU A 40 12.71 -15.48 1.01
C LEU A 40 12.12 -14.09 1.22
N ILE A 41 12.94 -13.13 1.64
CA ILE A 41 12.59 -11.73 1.75
C ILE A 41 13.63 -10.85 1.08
N LEU A 42 13.21 -9.97 0.19
CA LEU A 42 14.07 -8.97 -0.44
C LEU A 42 14.34 -7.82 0.53
N GLN A 43 15.61 -7.58 0.84
CA GLN A 43 16.06 -6.54 1.77
C GLN A 43 16.71 -5.41 0.98
N ALA A 44 15.90 -4.44 0.57
CA ALA A 44 16.38 -3.27 -0.16
C ALA A 44 17.09 -2.27 0.76
N ASN A 45 18.28 -1.82 0.35
CA ASN A 45 18.95 -0.68 0.96
C ASN A 45 18.05 0.56 0.90
N LYS A 46 18.03 1.36 1.99
CA LYS A 46 17.12 2.50 2.11
C LYS A 46 17.37 3.57 1.06
N ASP A 47 18.64 3.90 0.82
CA ASP A 47 18.99 5.00 -0.08
C ASP A 47 18.81 4.57 -1.55
N TRP A 48 19.19 3.34 -1.86
CA TRP A 48 18.92 2.73 -3.17
C TRP A 48 17.43 2.68 -3.49
N LEU A 49 16.59 2.25 -2.54
CA LEU A 49 15.13 2.22 -2.73
C LEU A 49 14.55 3.63 -2.87
N SER A 50 15.08 4.60 -2.10
CA SER A 50 14.64 6.00 -2.17
C SER A 50 14.87 6.61 -3.55
N ALA A 51 16.06 6.39 -4.13
CA ALA A 51 16.37 6.85 -5.48
C ALA A 51 15.47 6.19 -6.55
N ARG A 52 15.16 4.91 -6.40
CA ARG A 52 14.24 4.20 -7.30
C ARG A 52 12.81 4.71 -7.19
N ILE A 53 12.34 5.04 -5.99
CA ILE A 53 11.02 5.65 -5.79
C ILE A 53 10.92 6.98 -6.52
N GLU A 54 11.92 7.85 -6.40
CA GLU A 54 11.94 9.14 -7.09
C GLU A 54 11.88 8.94 -8.61
N ARG A 55 12.79 8.14 -9.14
CA ARG A 55 12.83 7.83 -10.57
C ARG A 55 11.51 7.23 -11.08
N ARG A 56 10.88 6.36 -10.30
CA ARG A 56 9.59 5.76 -10.66
C ARG A 56 8.49 6.82 -10.77
N VAL A 57 8.42 7.75 -9.81
CA VAL A 57 7.43 8.84 -9.86
C VAL A 57 7.66 9.73 -11.08
N ASP A 58 8.91 10.05 -11.42
CA ASP A 58 9.24 10.82 -12.61
C ASP A 58 8.80 10.09 -13.88
N LEU A 59 9.14 8.81 -14.02
CA LEU A 59 8.72 7.99 -15.15
C LEU A 59 7.19 7.89 -15.27
N MET A 60 6.47 7.77 -14.18
CA MET A 60 4.99 7.74 -14.20
C MET A 60 4.43 9.05 -14.76
N LEU A 61 4.98 10.21 -14.37
CA LEU A 61 4.57 11.50 -14.89
C LEU A 61 4.89 11.62 -16.39
N GLU A 62 6.08 11.20 -16.82
CA GLU A 62 6.48 11.17 -18.23
C GLU A 62 5.60 10.23 -19.08
N GLN A 63 5.14 9.13 -18.51
CA GLN A 63 4.32 8.13 -19.17
C GLN A 63 2.81 8.42 -19.15
N GLY A 64 2.40 9.57 -18.64
CA GLY A 64 1.02 10.05 -18.76
C GLY A 64 0.16 9.91 -17.51
N ALA A 65 0.74 9.69 -16.32
CA ALA A 65 -0.03 9.61 -15.08
C ALA A 65 -0.90 10.85 -14.81
N LEU A 66 -0.49 12.04 -15.28
CA LEU A 66 -1.30 13.25 -15.16
C LEU A 66 -2.53 13.19 -16.07
N ALA A 67 -2.38 12.72 -17.32
CA ALA A 67 -3.50 12.55 -18.25
C ALA A 67 -4.49 11.47 -17.75
N GLU A 68 -3.99 10.39 -17.15
CA GLU A 68 -4.83 9.37 -16.51
C GLU A 68 -5.62 9.97 -15.34
N ALA A 69 -4.99 10.78 -14.49
CA ALA A 69 -5.66 11.46 -13.40
C ALA A 69 -6.74 12.44 -13.90
N GLU A 70 -6.46 13.18 -14.98
CA GLU A 70 -7.40 14.11 -15.61
C GLU A 70 -8.63 13.37 -16.16
N ALA A 71 -8.44 12.24 -16.84
CA ALA A 71 -9.55 11.42 -17.34
C ALA A 71 -10.46 10.88 -16.22
N ASN A 72 -9.94 10.74 -15.00
CA ASN A 72 -10.70 10.29 -13.83
C ASN A 72 -11.21 11.43 -12.94
N LEU A 73 -10.96 12.70 -13.30
CA LEU A 73 -11.26 13.84 -12.44
C LEU A 73 -12.78 14.01 -12.20
N THR A 74 -13.60 13.80 -13.23
CA THR A 74 -15.06 13.97 -13.16
C THR A 74 -15.71 13.00 -12.18
N ASP A 75 -15.23 11.74 -12.18
CA ASP A 75 -15.76 10.66 -11.32
C ASP A 75 -14.95 10.46 -10.03
N TRP A 76 -14.07 11.40 -9.73
CA TRP A 76 -13.22 11.30 -8.56
C TRP A 76 -14.00 11.34 -7.26
N SER A 77 -13.80 10.32 -6.41
CA SER A 77 -14.27 10.29 -5.03
C SER A 77 -13.17 9.74 -4.12
N PRO A 78 -12.82 10.43 -3.02
CA PRO A 78 -11.79 9.99 -2.09
C PRO A 78 -12.15 8.66 -1.39
N ASP A 79 -13.41 8.27 -1.37
CA ASP A 79 -13.90 7.06 -0.72
C ASP A 79 -13.70 5.79 -1.58
N LYS A 80 -13.52 5.94 -2.88
CA LYS A 80 -13.28 4.80 -3.78
C LYS A 80 -11.93 4.14 -3.45
N PRO A 81 -11.83 2.80 -3.49
CA PRO A 81 -10.56 2.09 -3.30
C PRO A 81 -9.46 2.53 -4.28
N SER A 82 -9.80 2.78 -5.55
CA SER A 82 -8.87 3.27 -6.59
C SER A 82 -8.26 4.64 -6.24
N SER A 83 -9.00 5.50 -5.54
CA SER A 83 -8.53 6.81 -5.12
C SER A 83 -7.47 6.77 -4.01
N LYS A 84 -7.20 5.59 -3.45
CA LYS A 84 -6.15 5.38 -2.43
C LYS A 84 -4.81 5.00 -3.06
N ALA A 85 -4.73 4.89 -4.38
CA ALA A 85 -3.46 4.68 -5.07
C ALA A 85 -2.52 5.88 -4.83
N ILE A 86 -1.28 5.59 -4.41
CA ILE A 86 -0.29 6.65 -4.15
C ILE A 86 0.00 7.40 -5.44
N GLY A 87 -0.08 8.71 -5.39
CA GLY A 87 0.05 9.60 -6.55
C GLY A 87 -1.29 10.11 -7.06
N ALA A 88 -2.37 9.32 -6.96
CA ALA A 88 -3.68 9.74 -7.46
C ALA A 88 -4.24 10.95 -6.70
N PRO A 89 -4.34 10.98 -5.35
CA PRO A 89 -4.81 12.18 -4.64
C PRO A 89 -3.95 13.42 -4.92
N GLU A 90 -2.65 13.24 -5.04
CA GLU A 90 -1.71 14.33 -5.25
C GLU A 90 -1.86 14.95 -6.65
N LEU A 91 -2.04 14.12 -7.68
CA LEU A 91 -2.27 14.58 -9.05
C LEU A 91 -3.65 15.23 -9.21
N ILE A 92 -4.68 14.69 -8.58
CA ILE A 92 -6.01 15.30 -8.53
C ILE A 92 -5.98 16.67 -7.83
N ALA A 93 -5.26 16.81 -6.71
CA ALA A 93 -5.10 18.09 -6.05
C ALA A 93 -4.40 19.12 -6.95
N HIS A 94 -3.41 18.69 -7.74
CA HIS A 94 -2.80 19.54 -8.75
C HIS A 94 -3.79 19.96 -9.84
N LEU A 95 -4.54 19.02 -10.41
CA LEU A 95 -5.53 19.32 -11.45
C LEU A 95 -6.65 20.26 -10.98
N LYS A 96 -6.98 20.22 -9.68
CA LYS A 96 -7.89 21.18 -9.05
C LYS A 96 -7.26 22.55 -8.75
N GLY A 97 -5.97 22.74 -9.01
CA GLY A 97 -5.24 23.96 -8.73
C GLY A 97 -4.90 24.19 -7.26
N GLU A 98 -5.05 23.18 -6.41
CA GLU A 98 -4.77 23.25 -4.97
C GLU A 98 -3.28 23.28 -4.66
N ILE A 99 -2.47 22.55 -5.46
CA ILE A 99 -1.00 22.46 -5.33
C ILE A 99 -0.32 22.48 -6.69
N SER A 100 0.97 22.83 -6.74
CA SER A 100 1.77 22.74 -7.96
C SER A 100 2.09 21.29 -8.32
N LEU A 101 2.41 21.01 -9.59
CA LEU A 101 2.87 19.67 -10.02
C LEU A 101 4.14 19.23 -9.27
N LYS A 102 5.05 20.17 -9.01
CA LYS A 102 6.26 19.94 -8.21
C LYS A 102 5.92 19.46 -6.79
N GLU A 103 4.91 20.08 -6.18
CA GLU A 103 4.43 19.69 -4.86
C GLU A 103 3.73 18.33 -4.89
N ALA A 104 2.88 18.06 -5.88
CA ALA A 104 2.22 16.77 -6.08
C ALA A 104 3.26 15.64 -6.21
N ARG A 105 4.29 15.84 -7.04
CA ARG A 105 5.44 14.92 -7.16
C ARG A 105 6.11 14.66 -5.81
N SER A 106 6.43 15.71 -5.07
CA SER A 106 7.10 15.59 -3.78
C SER A 106 6.27 14.80 -2.77
N ARG A 107 4.96 15.06 -2.70
CA ARG A 107 4.03 14.34 -1.82
C ARG A 107 3.89 12.87 -2.20
N ALA A 108 3.80 12.55 -3.49
CA ALA A 108 3.76 11.16 -3.98
C ALA A 108 5.02 10.37 -3.60
N ILE A 109 6.21 11.00 -3.71
CA ILE A 109 7.48 10.41 -3.27
C ILE A 109 7.48 10.15 -1.76
N ILE A 110 7.05 11.12 -0.94
CA ILE A 110 6.95 10.99 0.52
C ILE A 110 5.99 9.86 0.89
N ALA A 111 4.81 9.82 0.29
CA ALA A 111 3.81 8.77 0.52
C ALA A 111 4.35 7.37 0.18
N SER A 112 5.06 7.24 -0.94
CA SER A 112 5.71 5.98 -1.35
C SER A 112 6.79 5.54 -0.36
N ARG A 113 7.63 6.46 0.13
CA ARG A 113 8.64 6.17 1.16
C ARG A 113 8.00 5.74 2.48
N GLN A 114 6.92 6.38 2.88
CA GLN A 114 6.16 6.00 4.07
C GLN A 114 5.54 4.60 3.92
N TYR A 115 5.02 4.29 2.75
CA TYR A 115 4.50 2.96 2.45
C TYR A 115 5.60 1.90 2.53
N ALA A 116 6.75 2.12 1.90
CA ALA A 116 7.90 1.23 1.98
C ALA A 116 8.41 1.05 3.43
N LYS A 117 8.37 2.12 4.26
CA LYS A 117 8.69 2.03 5.69
C LYS A 117 7.72 1.10 6.43
N ARG A 118 6.40 1.23 6.17
CA ARG A 118 5.37 0.36 6.78
C ARG A 118 5.58 -1.09 6.37
N GLN A 119 5.86 -1.38 5.09
CA GLN A 119 6.16 -2.72 4.60
C GLN A 119 7.37 -3.33 5.32
N ARG A 120 8.50 -2.60 5.42
CA ARG A 120 9.69 -3.08 6.14
C ARG A 120 9.41 -3.39 7.62
N THR A 121 8.63 -2.55 8.28
CA THR A 121 8.24 -2.77 9.68
C THR A 121 7.40 -4.04 9.81
N TRP A 122 6.44 -4.23 8.91
CA TRP A 122 5.59 -5.41 8.89
C TRP A 122 6.37 -6.69 8.59
N PHE A 123 7.24 -6.68 7.59
CA PHE A 123 8.11 -7.82 7.25
C PHE A 123 9.03 -8.19 8.41
N ARG A 124 9.63 -7.21 9.07
CA ARG A 124 10.48 -7.46 10.25
C ARG A 124 9.71 -8.13 11.39
N ALA A 125 8.47 -7.71 11.62
CA ALA A 125 7.64 -8.27 12.68
C ALA A 125 7.10 -9.67 12.37
N ARG A 126 6.85 -9.99 11.08
CA ARG A 126 6.14 -11.20 10.67
C ARG A 126 7.02 -12.24 9.98
N MET A 127 8.13 -11.79 9.39
CA MET A 127 8.99 -12.60 8.51
C MET A 127 10.46 -12.54 8.98
N GLY A 128 10.71 -12.33 10.28
CA GLY A 128 12.07 -12.20 10.82
C GLY A 128 12.93 -13.44 10.67
N SER A 129 12.33 -14.63 10.53
CA SER A 129 13.01 -15.91 10.30
C SER A 129 13.23 -16.25 8.83
N TRP A 130 12.72 -15.42 7.90
CA TRP A 130 12.87 -15.67 6.47
C TRP A 130 14.28 -15.34 5.99
N HIS A 131 14.75 -16.06 4.97
CA HIS A 131 16.08 -15.82 4.40
C HIS A 131 16.09 -14.47 3.65
N GLY A 132 16.99 -13.56 4.10
CA GLY A 132 17.11 -12.22 3.51
C GLY A 132 18.01 -12.23 2.28
N ILE A 133 17.51 -11.66 1.18
CA ILE A 133 18.29 -11.42 -0.04
C ILE A 133 18.54 -9.91 -0.13
N PRO A 134 19.79 -9.44 0.03
CA PRO A 134 20.12 -8.02 -0.06
C PRO A 134 19.94 -7.50 -1.48
N LEU A 135 19.43 -6.26 -1.62
CA LEU A 135 19.29 -5.53 -2.87
C LEU A 135 19.87 -4.12 -2.75
N GLY A 136 20.78 -3.76 -3.64
CA GLY A 136 21.38 -2.43 -3.76
C GLY A 136 22.60 -2.22 -2.88
#